data_e0ccc83cf1d0ff073947f6c962f2c574
#
_entry.id   e0ccc83cf1d0ff073947f6c962f2c574
#
_cell.length_a   1.000
_cell.length_b   1.000
_cell.length_c   1.000
_cell.angle_alpha   90.00
_cell.angle_beta   90.00
_cell.angle_gamma   90.00
#
_symmetry.space_group_name_H-M   'P 1'
#
loop_
_entity.id
_entity.type
_entity.pdbx_description
1 polymer ?
#
loop_
_entity_poly.entity_id
_entity_poly.type
_entity_poly.pdbx_seq_one_letter_code
_entity_poly.pdbx_strand_id
1 'polypeptide(L)'
;MKKFKIILLVLISICLGILIGGYLFSQSQPRSFLALNRCQDCLTHEDLLGVIASVGIQKFPSLMPFVVFETNKTVVIKLPFSSHRIHDVIIPKKDIKNIGEISEADTQYLTDVFFVARWIIEQEKLSEYQLYTNGPGSQNVTYLHFHLVTE
;
A
#
# COMPACT_ATOMS: atom_id res chain seq x y z
N MET A 1 15.29 33.09 29.71
CA MET A 1 14.13 32.19 29.82
C MET A 1 13.35 31.95 28.51
N LYS A 2 12.99 32.98 27.69
CA LYS A 2 12.24 32.79 26.42
C LYS A 2 13.00 31.92 25.40
N LYS A 3 14.31 32.18 25.18
CA LYS A 3 15.13 31.41 24.22
C LYS A 3 15.23 29.92 24.58
N PHE A 4 15.37 29.61 25.88
CA PHE A 4 15.41 28.21 26.34
C PHE A 4 14.11 27.47 26.08
N LYS A 5 12.94 28.10 26.30
CA LYS A 5 11.63 27.52 26.01
C LYS A 5 11.46 27.21 24.52
N ILE A 6 11.94 28.12 23.63
CA ILE A 6 11.87 27.93 22.18
C ILE A 6 12.74 26.73 21.74
N ILE A 7 13.99 26.66 22.23
CA ILE A 7 14.89 25.53 21.94
C ILE A 7 14.28 24.20 22.39
N LEU A 8 13.71 24.17 23.60
CA LEU A 8 13.06 22.97 24.12
C LEU A 8 11.87 22.54 23.26
N LEU A 9 11.02 23.48 22.82
CA LEU A 9 9.90 23.18 21.92
C LEU A 9 10.35 22.62 20.57
N VAL A 10 11.41 23.19 19.99
CA VAL A 10 11.98 22.68 18.72
C VAL A 10 12.51 21.25 18.90
N LEU A 11 13.25 20.97 19.96
CA LEU A 11 13.75 19.63 20.24
C LEU A 11 12.62 18.61 20.44
N ILE A 12 11.58 18.97 21.19
CA ILE A 12 10.39 18.12 21.36
C ILE A 12 9.72 17.84 20.00
N SER A 13 9.55 18.87 19.17
CA SER A 13 8.94 18.71 17.84
C SER A 13 9.75 17.78 16.93
N ILE A 14 11.08 17.90 16.96
CA ILE A 14 11.99 17.01 16.20
C ILE A 14 11.87 15.57 16.70
N CYS A 15 11.92 15.36 18.02
CA CYS A 15 11.78 14.01 18.60
C CYS A 15 10.43 13.37 18.25
N LEU A 16 9.34 14.13 18.35
CA LEU A 16 8.01 13.66 17.95
C LEU A 16 7.95 13.34 16.46
N GLY A 17 8.53 14.17 15.60
CA GLY A 17 8.62 13.92 14.17
C GLY A 17 9.37 12.63 13.84
N ILE A 18 10.50 12.37 14.52
CA ILE A 18 11.27 11.13 14.35
C ILE A 18 10.46 9.90 14.82
N LEU A 19 9.78 9.98 15.97
CA LEU A 19 8.97 8.88 16.49
C LEU A 19 7.78 8.58 15.57
N ILE A 20 7.07 9.60 15.12
CA ILE A 20 5.94 9.44 14.21
C ILE A 20 6.42 8.89 12.86
N GLY A 21 7.48 9.45 12.28
CA GLY A 21 8.05 8.97 11.03
C GLY A 21 8.55 7.53 11.14
N GLY A 22 9.28 7.20 12.21
CA GLY A 22 9.71 5.83 12.48
C GLY A 22 8.54 4.85 12.60
N TYR A 23 7.47 5.23 13.30
CA TYR A 23 6.26 4.40 13.40
C TYR A 23 5.57 4.22 12.04
N LEU A 24 5.37 5.28 11.28
CA LEU A 24 4.64 5.24 10.00
C LEU A 24 5.41 4.44 8.94
N PHE A 25 6.73 4.60 8.85
CA PHE A 25 7.54 4.03 7.77
C PHE A 25 8.37 2.80 8.18
N SER A 26 8.24 2.32 9.41
CA SER A 26 9.05 1.19 9.92
C SER A 26 8.86 -0.13 9.17
N GLN A 27 7.73 -0.31 8.48
CA GLN A 27 7.39 -1.52 7.73
C GLN A 27 7.40 -1.32 6.22
N SER A 28 7.69 -0.11 5.75
CA SER A 28 7.82 0.17 4.33
C SER A 28 9.12 -0.42 3.79
N GLN A 29 9.05 -0.99 2.58
CA GLN A 29 10.27 -1.43 1.90
C GLN A 29 11.18 -0.23 1.62
N PRO A 30 12.51 -0.44 1.57
CA PRO A 30 13.44 0.59 1.14
C PRO A 30 13.06 1.08 -0.26
N ARG A 31 12.60 2.31 -0.36
CA ARG A 31 12.30 2.96 -1.63
C ARG A 31 13.56 3.58 -2.21
N SER A 32 13.61 3.72 -3.54
CA SER A 32 14.79 4.23 -4.23
C SER A 32 15.24 5.61 -3.75
N PHE A 33 14.31 6.47 -3.28
CA PHE A 33 14.65 7.79 -2.75
C PHE A 33 15.45 7.75 -1.43
N LEU A 34 15.41 6.62 -0.70
CA LEU A 34 16.24 6.41 0.48
C LEU A 34 17.61 5.81 0.12
N ALA A 35 17.78 5.30 -1.09
CA ALA A 35 19.00 4.72 -1.60
C ALA A 35 19.86 5.80 -2.31
N LEU A 36 20.30 6.80 -1.59
CA LEU A 36 20.95 8.03 -2.07
C LEU A 36 22.17 7.85 -3.01
N ASN A 37 22.71 6.64 -3.10
CA ASN A 37 23.98 6.42 -3.82
C ASN A 37 23.83 5.83 -5.23
N ARG A 38 22.63 5.57 -5.74
CA ARG A 38 22.45 4.79 -6.99
C ARG A 38 21.42 5.32 -7.99
N CYS A 39 20.90 6.51 -7.77
CA CYS A 39 19.75 6.97 -8.53
C CYS A 39 20.04 8.22 -9.35
N GLN A 40 19.68 8.20 -10.64
CA GLN A 40 19.58 9.39 -11.49
C GLN A 40 18.17 10.00 -11.49
N ASP A 41 17.12 9.20 -11.19
CA ASP A 41 15.70 9.62 -11.10
C ASP A 41 15.03 8.95 -9.89
N CYS A 42 15.37 9.39 -8.67
CA CYS A 42 15.08 8.62 -7.45
C CYS A 42 13.73 8.86 -6.82
N LEU A 43 13.02 9.89 -7.21
CA LEU A 43 11.72 10.22 -6.64
C LEU A 43 10.72 10.52 -7.75
N THR A 44 10.09 9.49 -8.25
CA THR A 44 8.92 9.68 -9.09
C THR A 44 7.70 9.96 -8.22
N HIS A 45 6.67 10.62 -8.80
CA HIS A 45 5.41 10.84 -8.08
C HIS A 45 4.70 9.52 -7.76
N GLU A 46 4.90 8.47 -8.59
CA GLU A 46 4.38 7.12 -8.36
C GLU A 46 5.02 6.47 -7.12
N ASP A 47 6.32 6.67 -6.91
CA ASP A 47 7.01 6.16 -5.72
C ASP A 47 6.55 6.87 -4.45
N LEU A 48 6.34 8.18 -4.50
CA LEU A 48 5.80 8.93 -3.37
C LEU A 48 4.37 8.48 -3.05
N LEU A 49 3.52 8.33 -4.07
CA LEU A 49 2.17 7.77 -3.90
C LEU A 49 2.23 6.35 -3.33
N GLY A 50 3.19 5.53 -3.76
CA GLY A 50 3.42 4.18 -3.23
C GLY A 50 3.73 4.20 -1.73
N VAL A 51 4.58 5.13 -1.27
CA VAL A 51 4.90 5.28 0.16
C VAL A 51 3.68 5.73 0.96
N ILE A 52 2.92 6.71 0.46
CA ILE A 52 1.70 7.19 1.13
C ILE A 52 0.65 6.08 1.19
N ALA A 53 0.45 5.35 0.09
CA ALA A 53 -0.46 4.21 0.03
C ALA A 53 -0.03 3.10 1.00
N SER A 54 1.26 2.79 1.06
CA SER A 54 1.82 1.82 2.00
C SER A 54 1.49 2.15 3.45
N VAL A 55 1.72 3.39 3.87
CA VAL A 55 1.40 3.84 5.23
C VAL A 55 -0.11 3.75 5.50
N GLY A 56 -0.93 4.22 4.55
CA GLY A 56 -2.40 4.17 4.67
C GLY A 56 -2.90 2.74 4.83
N ILE A 57 -2.48 1.85 3.93
CA ILE A 57 -2.90 0.44 3.90
C ILE A 57 -2.44 -0.32 5.15
N GLN A 58 -1.22 -0.06 5.63
CA GLN A 58 -0.66 -0.80 6.76
C GLN A 58 -1.12 -0.28 8.12
N LYS A 59 -1.28 1.04 8.27
CA LYS A 59 -1.52 1.67 9.58
C LYS A 59 -2.95 2.18 9.77
N PHE A 60 -3.59 2.61 8.68
CA PHE A 60 -4.89 3.29 8.74
C PHE A 60 -5.88 2.80 7.66
N PRO A 61 -6.04 1.49 7.43
CA PRO A 61 -6.92 1.00 6.34
C PRO A 61 -8.36 1.49 6.52
N SER A 62 -8.86 1.56 7.73
CA SER A 62 -10.22 2.02 8.03
C SER A 62 -10.47 3.51 7.75
N LEU A 63 -9.42 4.32 7.61
CA LEU A 63 -9.52 5.73 7.22
C LEU A 63 -9.43 5.94 5.71
N MET A 64 -9.08 4.91 4.96
CA MET A 64 -8.99 5.01 3.50
C MET A 64 -10.39 4.96 2.87
N PRO A 65 -10.67 5.84 1.90
CA PRO A 65 -11.94 5.82 1.19
C PRO A 65 -12.09 4.50 0.40
N PHE A 66 -13.31 4.02 0.30
CA PHE A 66 -13.71 2.86 -0.49
C PHE A 66 -13.16 1.50 -0.01
N VAL A 67 -12.56 1.41 1.17
CA VAL A 67 -12.25 0.12 1.80
C VAL A 67 -13.56 -0.57 2.15
N VAL A 68 -13.78 -1.75 1.57
CA VAL A 68 -15.01 -2.55 1.75
C VAL A 68 -14.79 -3.79 2.58
N PHE A 69 -13.55 -4.27 2.64
CA PHE A 69 -13.20 -5.45 3.41
C PHE A 69 -11.72 -5.41 3.82
N GLU A 70 -11.39 -5.98 4.96
CA GLU A 70 -10.00 -6.15 5.40
C GLU A 70 -9.81 -7.42 6.24
N THR A 71 -8.61 -7.98 6.15
CA THR A 71 -8.06 -9.00 7.03
C THR A 71 -6.86 -8.45 7.79
N ASN A 72 -6.18 -9.29 8.55
CA ASN A 72 -4.89 -8.91 9.15
C ASN A 72 -3.78 -8.67 8.12
N LYS A 73 -3.93 -9.17 6.87
CA LYS A 73 -2.88 -9.18 5.84
C LYS A 73 -3.29 -8.55 4.51
N THR A 74 -4.57 -8.32 4.30
CA THR A 74 -5.11 -7.85 3.01
C THR A 74 -6.17 -6.77 3.23
N VAL A 75 -6.24 -5.81 2.31
CA VAL A 75 -7.29 -4.79 2.21
C VAL A 75 -7.94 -4.89 0.85
N VAL A 76 -9.25 -4.72 0.77
CA VAL A 76 -10.01 -4.64 -0.48
C VAL A 76 -10.60 -3.25 -0.63
N ILE A 77 -10.31 -2.63 -1.76
CA ILE A 77 -10.85 -1.32 -2.15
C ILE A 77 -11.78 -1.51 -3.34
N LYS A 78 -13.00 -1.01 -3.24
CA LYS A 78 -13.94 -0.98 -4.35
C LYS A 78 -13.79 0.31 -5.14
N LEU A 79 -13.51 0.22 -6.45
CA LEU A 79 -13.38 1.40 -7.31
C LEU A 79 -14.75 1.90 -7.75
N PRO A 80 -15.16 3.13 -7.33
CA PRO A 80 -16.53 3.61 -7.53
C PRO A 80 -16.84 4.06 -8.96
N PHE A 81 -15.82 4.33 -9.78
CA PHE A 81 -15.95 4.88 -11.14
C PHE A 81 -15.41 3.92 -12.21
N SER A 82 -15.54 2.62 -11.98
CA SER A 82 -15.17 1.60 -12.96
C SER A 82 -16.26 1.40 -14.00
N SER A 83 -15.86 1.08 -15.25
CA SER A 83 -16.76 0.60 -16.30
C SER A 83 -17.21 -0.85 -16.08
N HIS A 84 -16.51 -1.58 -15.22
CA HIS A 84 -16.81 -2.97 -14.87
C HIS A 84 -17.92 -3.03 -13.81
N ARG A 85 -18.75 -4.06 -13.86
CA ARG A 85 -19.80 -4.32 -12.86
C ARG A 85 -19.21 -4.48 -11.45
N ILE A 86 -18.09 -5.18 -11.38
CA ILE A 86 -17.26 -5.31 -10.18
C ILE A 86 -15.84 -4.91 -10.56
N HIS A 87 -15.23 -4.07 -9.75
CA HIS A 87 -13.81 -3.75 -9.82
C HIS A 87 -13.29 -3.56 -8.41
N ASP A 88 -12.84 -4.66 -7.85
CA ASP A 88 -12.24 -4.69 -6.54
C ASP A 88 -10.71 -4.76 -6.67
N VAL A 89 -10.01 -3.95 -5.88
CA VAL A 89 -8.56 -3.94 -5.81
C VAL A 89 -8.15 -4.58 -4.49
N ILE A 90 -7.46 -5.71 -4.59
CA ILE A 90 -7.04 -6.53 -3.45
C ILE A 90 -5.56 -6.27 -3.20
N ILE A 91 -5.22 -5.80 -2.01
CA ILE A 91 -3.92 -5.21 -1.70
C ILE A 91 -3.34 -5.87 -0.45
N PRO A 92 -2.13 -6.47 -0.52
CA PRO A 92 -1.46 -7.00 0.67
C PRO A 92 -1.08 -5.86 1.63
N LYS A 93 -1.23 -6.05 2.94
CA LYS A 93 -0.81 -5.09 3.98
C LYS A 93 0.71 -5.06 4.21
N LYS A 94 1.49 -5.56 3.28
CA LYS A 94 2.95 -5.49 3.28
C LYS A 94 3.41 -4.72 2.07
N ASP A 95 4.35 -3.80 2.26
CA ASP A 95 4.90 -3.01 1.16
C ASP A 95 5.73 -3.89 0.24
N ILE A 96 5.13 -4.28 -0.88
CA ILE A 96 5.76 -4.98 -2.00
C ILE A 96 5.53 -4.08 -3.21
N LYS A 97 6.56 -3.71 -3.95
CA LYS A 97 6.39 -2.77 -5.07
C LYS A 97 5.67 -3.39 -6.27
N ASN A 98 6.09 -4.58 -6.66
CA ASN A 98 5.54 -5.31 -7.80
C ASN A 98 5.81 -6.80 -7.66
N ILE A 99 5.28 -7.60 -8.58
CA ILE A 99 5.39 -9.07 -8.57
C ILE A 99 6.85 -9.56 -8.66
N GLY A 100 7.73 -8.81 -9.32
CA GLY A 100 9.14 -9.17 -9.46
C GLY A 100 9.96 -9.02 -8.17
N GLU A 101 9.42 -8.35 -7.16
CA GLU A 101 10.08 -8.14 -5.86
C GLU A 101 9.53 -9.04 -4.74
N ILE A 102 8.68 -10.00 -5.09
CA ILE A 102 8.15 -10.96 -4.14
C ILE A 102 9.26 -11.88 -3.61
N SER A 103 9.26 -12.09 -2.31
CA SER A 103 10.15 -13.00 -1.60
C SER A 103 9.36 -14.10 -0.86
N GLU A 104 10.04 -15.12 -0.37
CA GLU A 104 9.41 -16.17 0.45
C GLU A 104 8.73 -15.62 1.71
N ALA A 105 9.27 -14.54 2.29
CA ALA A 105 8.69 -13.87 3.45
C ALA A 105 7.32 -13.22 3.16
N ASP A 106 6.95 -13.07 1.88
CA ASP A 106 5.69 -12.46 1.44
C ASP A 106 4.58 -13.49 1.24
N THR A 107 4.92 -14.80 1.23
CA THR A 107 3.99 -15.90 0.93
C THR A 107 2.69 -15.80 1.73
N GLN A 108 2.76 -15.50 3.01
CA GLN A 108 1.58 -15.39 3.87
C GLN A 108 0.62 -14.26 3.46
N TYR A 109 1.12 -13.17 2.90
CA TYR A 109 0.32 -12.05 2.41
C TYR A 109 -0.32 -12.39 1.07
N LEU A 110 0.44 -13.03 0.18
CA LEU A 110 -0.07 -13.47 -1.13
C LEU A 110 -1.12 -14.56 -0.97
N THR A 111 -0.89 -15.52 -0.08
CA THR A 111 -1.87 -16.56 0.24
C THR A 111 -3.18 -15.92 0.72
N ASP A 112 -3.11 -14.93 1.61
CA ASP A 112 -4.29 -14.22 2.11
C ASP A 112 -5.01 -13.42 0.99
N VAL A 113 -4.27 -12.78 0.09
CA VAL A 113 -4.83 -12.10 -1.11
C VAL A 113 -5.67 -13.08 -1.93
N PHE A 114 -5.15 -14.28 -2.22
CA PHE A 114 -5.89 -15.28 -3.00
C PHE A 114 -7.08 -15.86 -2.24
N PHE A 115 -7.00 -16.03 -0.92
CA PHE A 115 -8.15 -16.42 -0.11
C PHE A 115 -9.25 -15.35 -0.13
N VAL A 116 -8.87 -14.08 -0.03
CA VAL A 116 -9.82 -12.96 -0.12
C VAL A 116 -10.45 -12.89 -1.51
N ALA A 117 -9.65 -13.03 -2.58
CA ALA A 117 -10.16 -13.09 -3.94
C ALA A 117 -11.19 -14.22 -4.13
N ARG A 118 -10.84 -15.43 -3.67
CA ARG A 118 -11.76 -16.58 -3.70
C ARG A 118 -13.04 -16.28 -2.91
N TRP A 119 -12.94 -15.72 -1.73
CA TRP A 119 -14.10 -15.37 -0.91
C TRP A 119 -15.04 -14.38 -1.64
N ILE A 120 -14.50 -13.34 -2.29
CA ILE A 120 -15.30 -12.40 -3.08
C ILE A 120 -16.00 -13.12 -4.23
N ILE A 121 -15.28 -13.97 -4.98
CA ILE A 121 -15.82 -14.77 -6.08
C ILE A 121 -17.00 -15.62 -5.62
N GLU A 122 -16.88 -16.27 -4.47
CA GLU A 122 -17.94 -17.11 -3.88
C GLU A 122 -19.13 -16.27 -3.40
N GLN A 123 -18.89 -15.13 -2.72
CA GLN A 123 -19.96 -14.26 -2.21
C GLN A 123 -20.77 -13.62 -3.36
N GLU A 124 -20.08 -13.13 -4.38
CA GLU A 124 -20.67 -12.48 -5.54
C GLU A 124 -21.15 -13.48 -6.62
N LYS A 125 -20.92 -14.79 -6.40
CA LYS A 125 -21.27 -15.89 -7.31
C LYS A 125 -20.74 -15.64 -8.73
N LEU A 126 -19.47 -15.24 -8.82
CA LEU A 126 -18.86 -14.91 -10.11
C LEU A 126 -18.47 -16.18 -10.87
N SER A 127 -18.99 -16.34 -12.08
CA SER A 127 -18.61 -17.40 -13.02
C SER A 127 -17.60 -16.92 -14.06
N GLU A 128 -17.64 -15.62 -14.38
CA GLU A 128 -16.75 -14.98 -15.33
C GLU A 128 -16.08 -13.79 -14.66
N TYR A 129 -14.76 -13.84 -14.54
CA TYR A 129 -13.93 -12.82 -13.91
C TYR A 129 -12.50 -12.86 -14.42
N GLN A 130 -11.79 -11.77 -14.23
CA GLN A 130 -10.33 -11.70 -14.39
C GLN A 130 -9.69 -11.28 -13.09
N LEU A 131 -8.60 -11.94 -12.74
CA LEU A 131 -7.73 -11.54 -11.62
C LEU A 131 -6.33 -11.28 -12.17
N TYR A 132 -5.86 -10.03 -12.09
CA TYR A 132 -4.56 -9.66 -12.67
C TYR A 132 -3.85 -8.60 -11.82
N THR A 133 -2.57 -8.44 -12.03
CA THR A 133 -1.76 -7.34 -11.51
C THR A 133 -0.97 -6.67 -12.62
N ASN A 134 -0.71 -5.39 -12.49
CA ASN A 134 0.07 -4.61 -13.45
C ASN A 134 1.56 -4.71 -13.15
N GLY A 135 2.38 -4.77 -14.21
CA GLY A 135 3.83 -4.63 -14.09
C GLY A 135 4.25 -3.16 -13.86
N PRO A 136 5.54 -2.92 -13.51
CA PRO A 136 6.04 -1.59 -13.13
C PRO A 136 5.72 -0.47 -14.13
N GLY A 137 5.78 -0.76 -15.43
CA GLY A 137 5.49 0.23 -16.49
C GLY A 137 4.00 0.58 -16.67
N SER A 138 3.10 -0.09 -15.94
CA SER A 138 1.64 0.11 -16.02
C SER A 138 1.00 0.33 -14.65
N GLN A 139 1.81 0.48 -13.61
CA GLN A 139 1.34 0.82 -12.27
C GLN A 139 1.27 2.33 -12.10
N ASN A 140 0.13 2.86 -11.68
CA ASN A 140 -0.02 4.25 -11.26
C ASN A 140 0.50 4.50 -9.84
N VAL A 141 0.66 3.45 -9.07
CA VAL A 141 1.19 3.46 -7.69
C VAL A 141 2.14 2.28 -7.55
N THR A 142 3.38 2.53 -7.14
CA THR A 142 4.38 1.48 -6.89
C THR A 142 4.08 0.72 -5.59
N TYR A 143 3.00 -0.02 -5.62
CA TYR A 143 2.55 -0.92 -4.57
C TYR A 143 1.83 -2.10 -5.21
N LEU A 144 2.21 -3.33 -4.85
CA LEU A 144 1.59 -4.53 -5.40
C LEU A 144 0.09 -4.57 -5.07
N HIS A 145 -0.72 -4.71 -6.08
CA HIS A 145 -2.16 -4.87 -5.96
C HIS A 145 -2.70 -5.75 -7.09
N PHE A 146 -3.82 -6.38 -6.82
CA PHE A 146 -4.49 -7.25 -7.76
C PHE A 146 -5.87 -6.69 -8.07
N HIS A 147 -6.23 -6.67 -9.34
CA HIS A 147 -7.56 -6.27 -9.80
C HIS A 147 -8.41 -7.53 -9.99
N LEU A 148 -9.56 -7.58 -9.33
CA LEU A 148 -10.62 -8.53 -9.60
C LEU A 148 -11.74 -7.80 -10.33
N VAL A 149 -11.98 -8.15 -11.58
CA VAL A 149 -12.94 -7.47 -12.45
C VAL A 149 -13.92 -8.47 -13.08
N THR A 150 -15.14 -7.98 -13.32
CA THR A 150 -16.14 -8.68 -14.13
C THR A 150 -16.75 -7.70 -15.12
N GLU A 151 -17.20 -8.19 -16.26
CA GLU A 151 -17.99 -7.38 -17.21
C GLU A 151 -19.38 -7.07 -16.69
#